data_cd282c02704bca1189cce1214c177287
#
_entry.id   cd282c02704bca1189cce1214c177287
#
_cell.length_a   1.000
_cell.length_b   1.000
_cell.length_c   1.000
_cell.angle_alpha   90.00
_cell.angle_beta   90.00
_cell.angle_gamma   90.00
#
_symmetry.space_group_name_H-M   'P 1'
#
loop_
_entity.id
_entity.type
_entity.pdbx_description
1 polymer ?
#
loop_
_entity_poly.entity_id
_entity_poly.type
_entity_poly.pdbx_seq_one_letter_code
_entity_poly.pdbx_strand_id
1 'polypeptide(L)'
;MGINQTNHYKNKRYEREKFIKKHLGGDGNVVDSFVVDKGHPNGLEIHEVRDNGLIIIYNKNSGLLISKLIARPQQIKRYYEHTGRHPPSDYENILKLAREHQILGYNKIW
;
A
#
# COMPACT_ATOMS: atom_id res chain seq x y z
N MET A 1 -18.25 -21.72 4.66
CA MET A 1 -17.29 -21.33 3.87
C MET A 1 -16.71 -19.95 4.17
N GLY A 2 -17.12 -18.92 3.75
CA GLY A 2 -16.49 -17.65 3.89
C GLY A 2 -16.49 -17.03 5.27
N ILE A 3 -17.29 -17.53 6.21
CA ILE A 3 -17.48 -16.85 7.49
C ILE A 3 -16.20 -16.73 8.30
N ASN A 4 -15.51 -17.84 8.53
CA ASN A 4 -14.27 -17.84 9.30
C ASN A 4 -13.18 -17.05 8.58
N GLN A 5 -13.10 -17.23 7.28
CA GLN A 5 -12.15 -16.52 6.45
C GLN A 5 -12.43 -15.03 6.47
N THR A 6 -13.71 -14.64 6.37
CA THR A 6 -14.14 -13.24 6.40
C THR A 6 -13.75 -12.57 7.73
N ASN A 7 -13.98 -13.28 8.84
CA ASN A 7 -13.61 -12.74 10.16
C ASN A 7 -12.11 -12.57 10.30
N HIS A 8 -11.34 -13.51 9.77
CA HIS A 8 -9.89 -13.42 9.78
C HIS A 8 -9.39 -12.20 9.01
N TYR A 9 -9.95 -11.96 7.82
CA TYR A 9 -9.61 -10.78 7.02
C TYR A 9 -10.00 -9.49 7.71
N LYS A 10 -11.15 -9.45 8.36
CA LYS A 10 -11.60 -8.27 9.11
C LYS A 10 -10.63 -7.95 10.24
N ASN A 11 -10.16 -8.97 10.97
CA ASN A 11 -9.22 -8.77 12.06
C ASN A 11 -7.88 -8.24 11.56
N LYS A 12 -7.36 -8.80 10.48
CA LYS A 12 -6.12 -8.32 9.85
C LYS A 12 -6.24 -6.89 9.36
N ARG A 13 -7.38 -6.59 8.71
CA ARG A 13 -7.64 -5.24 8.21
C ARG A 13 -7.72 -4.24 9.36
N TYR A 14 -8.38 -4.61 10.44
CA TYR A 14 -8.50 -3.78 11.63
C TYR A 14 -7.12 -3.49 12.23
N GLU A 15 -6.29 -4.50 12.39
CA GLU A 15 -4.95 -4.33 12.95
C GLU A 15 -4.07 -3.47 12.05
N ARG A 16 -4.20 -3.63 10.74
CA ARG A 16 -3.47 -2.80 9.78
C ARG A 16 -3.89 -1.34 9.87
N GLU A 17 -5.19 -1.08 9.96
CA GLU A 17 -5.69 0.29 10.11
C GLU A 17 -5.22 0.93 11.42
N LYS A 18 -5.19 0.16 12.50
CA LYS A 18 -4.64 0.63 13.78
C LYS A 18 -3.16 0.99 13.65
N PHE A 19 -2.39 0.14 12.99
CA PHE A 19 -0.97 0.38 12.76
C PHE A 19 -0.75 1.66 11.95
N ILE A 20 -1.51 1.82 10.88
CA ILE A 20 -1.44 3.01 10.01
C ILE A 20 -1.74 4.27 10.83
N LYS A 21 -2.80 4.24 11.61
CA LYS A 21 -3.20 5.38 12.42
C LYS A 21 -2.15 5.72 13.48
N LYS A 22 -1.63 4.70 14.15
CA LYS A 22 -0.69 4.88 15.25
C LYS A 22 0.70 5.31 14.78
N HIS A 23 1.21 4.68 13.74
CA HIS A 23 2.62 4.85 13.34
C HIS A 23 2.82 5.71 12.09
N LEU A 24 1.82 5.77 11.20
CA LEU A 24 1.93 6.54 9.97
C LEU A 24 1.17 7.86 10.01
N GLY A 25 0.33 8.05 11.01
CA GLY A 25 -0.49 9.27 11.12
C GLY A 25 -1.63 9.33 10.12
N GLY A 26 -2.03 8.19 9.57
CA GLY A 26 -3.11 8.10 8.59
C GLY A 26 -2.62 7.72 7.21
N ASP A 27 -3.44 8.00 6.19
CA ASP A 27 -3.18 7.54 4.82
C ASP A 27 -2.13 8.35 4.07
N GLY A 28 -1.75 9.51 4.57
CA GLY A 28 -0.79 10.38 3.88
C GLY A 28 -1.38 11.02 2.64
N ASN A 29 -0.51 11.66 1.86
CA ASN A 29 -0.89 12.33 0.63
C ASN A 29 -0.39 11.55 -0.58
N VAL A 30 -1.16 11.57 -1.68
CA VAL A 30 -0.75 10.91 -2.92
C VAL A 30 0.44 11.66 -3.52
N VAL A 31 1.52 10.94 -3.81
CA VAL A 31 2.67 11.49 -4.54
C VAL A 31 2.70 11.01 -5.97
N ASP A 32 2.31 9.76 -6.22
CA ASP A 32 2.22 9.19 -7.56
C ASP A 32 1.11 8.14 -7.63
N SER A 33 0.64 7.90 -8.84
CA SER A 33 -0.42 6.94 -9.10
C SER A 33 -0.05 6.11 -10.31
N PHE A 34 -0.20 4.79 -10.20
CA PHE A 34 0.16 3.83 -11.25
C PHE A 34 -1.02 2.94 -11.57
N VAL A 35 -1.27 2.72 -12.86
CA VAL A 35 -2.28 1.76 -13.30
C VAL A 35 -1.61 0.40 -13.44
N VAL A 36 -2.16 -0.61 -12.78
CA VAL A 36 -1.62 -1.97 -12.81
C VAL A 36 -2.69 -2.89 -13.35
N ASP A 37 -2.34 -3.66 -14.38
CA ASP A 37 -3.25 -4.63 -14.98
C ASP A 37 -3.05 -5.98 -14.32
N LYS A 38 -4.08 -6.42 -13.59
CA LYS A 38 -4.08 -7.71 -12.91
C LYS A 38 -4.65 -8.83 -13.77
N GLY A 39 -5.05 -8.49 -14.99
CA GLY A 39 -5.66 -9.46 -15.89
C GLY A 39 -7.07 -9.86 -15.46
N HIS A 40 -7.68 -10.70 -16.30
CA HIS A 40 -9.02 -11.21 -16.00
C HIS A 40 -8.95 -12.24 -14.86
N PRO A 41 -9.87 -12.23 -13.90
CA PRO A 41 -11.05 -11.37 -13.81
C PRO A 41 -10.85 -10.07 -13.03
N ASN A 42 -9.68 -9.84 -12.46
CA ASN A 42 -9.46 -8.73 -11.53
C ASN A 42 -9.40 -7.36 -12.21
N GLY A 43 -8.94 -7.30 -13.46
CA GLY A 43 -8.93 -6.08 -14.23
C GLY A 43 -7.86 -5.08 -13.83
N LEU A 44 -8.17 -3.80 -13.99
CA LEU A 44 -7.23 -2.72 -13.75
C LEU A 44 -7.34 -2.20 -12.32
N GLU A 45 -6.19 -1.95 -11.72
CA GLU A 45 -6.08 -1.37 -10.38
C GLU A 45 -5.32 -0.05 -10.46
N ILE A 46 -5.62 0.84 -9.51
CA ILE A 46 -4.83 2.04 -9.30
C ILE A 46 -4.05 1.85 -8.00
N HIS A 47 -2.73 1.98 -8.10
CA HIS A 47 -1.83 1.89 -6.94
C HIS A 47 -1.28 3.28 -6.67
N GLU A 48 -1.64 3.84 -5.52
CA GLU A 48 -1.22 5.18 -5.12
C GLU A 48 -0.07 5.08 -4.14
N VAL A 49 1.06 5.65 -4.49
CA VAL A 49 2.20 5.80 -3.58
C VAL A 49 1.95 7.02 -2.72
N ARG A 50 1.98 6.84 -1.41
CA ARG A 50 1.75 7.91 -0.44
C ARG A 50 3.06 8.42 0.13
N ASP A 51 3.05 9.66 0.59
CA ASP A 51 4.26 10.32 1.11
C ASP A 51 4.80 9.70 2.39
N ASN A 52 4.00 8.89 3.08
CA ASN A 52 4.41 8.18 4.29
C ASN A 52 4.87 6.74 4.04
N GLY A 53 5.03 6.33 2.77
CA GLY A 53 5.47 4.98 2.43
C GLY A 53 4.35 3.96 2.29
N LEU A 54 3.10 4.40 2.39
CA LEU A 54 1.94 3.54 2.21
C LEU A 54 1.62 3.42 0.71
N ILE A 55 1.09 2.28 0.31
CA ILE A 55 0.50 2.10 -1.03
C ILE A 55 -0.97 1.77 -0.84
N ILE A 56 -1.85 2.57 -1.46
CA ILE A 56 -3.29 2.32 -1.41
C ILE A 56 -3.75 1.86 -2.79
N ILE A 57 -4.48 0.76 -2.80
CA ILE A 57 -4.87 0.08 -4.03
C ILE A 57 -6.39 0.14 -4.18
N TYR A 58 -6.84 0.62 -5.33
CA TYR A 58 -8.26 0.71 -5.68
C TYR A 58 -8.53 -0.05 -6.97
N ASN A 59 -9.76 -0.55 -7.11
CA ASN A 59 -10.23 -1.02 -8.41
C ASN A 59 -10.48 0.20 -9.30
N LYS A 60 -9.89 0.20 -10.49
CA LYS A 60 -9.97 1.36 -11.39
C LYS A 60 -11.40 1.62 -11.87
N ASN A 61 -12.16 0.55 -12.14
CA ASN A 61 -13.50 0.69 -12.70
C ASN A 61 -14.54 1.08 -11.65
N SER A 62 -14.51 0.46 -10.48
CA SER A 62 -15.49 0.71 -9.43
C SER A 62 -15.09 1.80 -8.45
N GLY A 63 -13.79 2.11 -8.37
CA GLY A 63 -13.26 3.03 -7.38
C GLY A 63 -13.22 2.46 -5.97
N LEU A 64 -13.57 1.19 -5.79
CA LEU A 64 -13.60 0.57 -4.47
C LEU A 64 -12.20 0.26 -3.98
N LEU A 65 -11.98 0.49 -2.68
CA LEU A 65 -10.73 0.18 -2.01
C LEU A 65 -10.50 -1.32 -2.00
N ILE A 66 -9.34 -1.75 -2.49
CA ILE A 66 -8.93 -3.15 -2.46
C ILE A 66 -8.06 -3.42 -1.25
N SER A 67 -7.01 -2.60 -1.03
CA SER A 67 -6.05 -2.84 0.03
C SER A 67 -5.26 -1.59 0.36
N LYS A 68 -4.75 -1.55 1.60
CA LYS A 68 -3.71 -0.61 2.01
C LYS A 68 -2.49 -1.44 2.36
N LEU A 69 -1.39 -1.16 1.69
CA LEU A 69 -0.17 -1.94 1.83
C LEU A 69 0.88 -1.10 2.55
N ILE A 70 1.34 -1.59 3.70
CA ILE A 70 2.48 -0.99 4.40
C ILE A 70 3.72 -1.52 3.70
N ALA A 71 4.17 -0.78 2.69
CA ALA A 71 5.11 -1.26 1.70
C ALA A 71 6.53 -1.36 2.24
N ARG A 72 7.28 -2.30 1.68
CA ARG A 72 8.73 -2.33 1.81
C ARG A 72 9.31 -1.37 0.78
N PRO A 73 10.52 -0.81 1.02
CA PRO A 73 11.15 0.07 0.04
C PRO A 73 11.21 -0.53 -1.36
N GLN A 74 11.50 -1.82 -1.46
CA GLN A 74 11.60 -2.50 -2.75
C GLN A 74 10.29 -2.48 -3.54
N GLN A 75 9.16 -2.59 -2.85
CA GLN A 75 7.86 -2.54 -3.51
C GLN A 75 7.60 -1.18 -4.14
N ILE A 76 7.99 -0.11 -3.46
CA ILE A 76 7.85 1.25 -3.99
C ILE A 76 8.79 1.43 -5.19
N LYS A 77 10.03 0.98 -5.07
CA LYS A 77 11.02 1.09 -6.15
C LYS A 77 10.54 0.43 -7.44
N ARG A 78 9.86 -0.71 -7.34
CA ARG A 78 9.41 -1.48 -8.50
C ARG A 78 8.49 -0.67 -9.42
N TYR A 79 7.65 0.20 -8.87
CA TYR A 79 6.76 1.01 -9.70
C TYR A 79 7.55 1.93 -10.62
N TYR A 80 8.60 2.54 -10.10
CA TYR A 80 9.44 3.45 -10.87
C TYR A 80 10.35 2.71 -11.84
N GLU A 81 10.88 1.57 -11.42
CA GLU A 81 11.72 0.74 -12.30
C GLU A 81 10.93 0.20 -13.50
N HIS A 82 9.70 -0.28 -13.26
CA HIS A 82 8.89 -0.88 -14.32
C HIS A 82 8.34 0.16 -15.29
N THR A 83 8.07 1.37 -14.83
CA THR A 83 7.48 2.41 -15.66
C THR A 83 8.50 3.35 -16.28
N GLY A 84 9.71 3.37 -15.75
CA GLY A 84 10.73 4.36 -16.13
C GLY A 84 10.37 5.78 -15.71
N ARG A 85 9.33 5.93 -14.90
CA ARG A 85 8.87 7.25 -14.45
C ARG A 85 9.88 7.84 -13.46
N HIS A 86 10.09 9.14 -13.56
CA HIS A 86 11.01 9.85 -12.67
C HIS A 86 10.43 9.89 -11.25
N PRO A 87 11.22 9.48 -10.23
CA PRO A 87 10.73 9.52 -8.85
C PRO A 87 10.47 10.94 -8.35
N PRO A 88 9.59 11.11 -7.34
CA PRO A 88 9.33 12.43 -6.76
C PRO A 88 10.53 12.96 -5.98
N SER A 89 10.52 14.26 -5.70
CA SER A 89 11.66 14.93 -5.04
C SER A 89 11.93 14.38 -3.64
N ASP A 90 10.91 13.91 -2.93
CA ASP A 90 11.06 13.36 -1.58
C ASP A 90 11.17 11.83 -1.55
N TYR A 91 11.55 11.23 -2.68
CA TYR A 91 11.61 9.78 -2.85
C TYR A 91 12.44 9.08 -1.79
N GLU A 92 13.61 9.61 -1.49
CA GLU A 92 14.50 9.00 -0.49
C GLU A 92 13.86 9.01 0.90
N ASN A 93 13.13 10.06 1.24
CA ASN A 93 12.42 10.14 2.51
C ASN A 93 11.29 9.12 2.57
N ILE A 94 10.57 8.93 1.47
CA ILE A 94 9.50 7.93 1.39
C ILE A 94 10.06 6.53 1.61
N LEU A 95 11.18 6.21 0.98
CA LEU A 95 11.83 4.91 1.14
C LEU A 95 12.32 4.70 2.57
N LYS A 96 12.83 5.77 3.19
CA LYS A 96 13.27 5.73 4.58
C LYS A 96 12.11 5.41 5.51
N LEU A 97 10.98 6.08 5.32
CA LEU A 97 9.78 5.83 6.12
C LEU A 97 9.27 4.40 5.94
N ALA A 98 9.26 3.91 4.71
CA ALA A 98 8.86 2.53 4.44
C ALA A 98 9.75 1.53 5.19
N ARG A 99 11.06 1.79 5.23
CA ARG A 99 12.00 0.96 5.99
C ARG A 99 11.72 1.01 7.48
N GLU A 100 11.45 2.20 8.01
CA GLU A 100 11.16 2.37 9.42
C GLU A 100 9.91 1.62 9.86
N HIS A 101 8.89 1.58 9.02
CA HIS A 101 7.67 0.82 9.31
C HIS A 101 7.95 -0.67 9.44
N GLN A 102 8.87 -1.21 8.66
CA GLN A 102 9.27 -2.61 8.78
C GLN A 102 10.01 -2.87 10.09
N ILE A 103 10.86 -1.93 10.50
CA ILE A 103 11.60 -2.01 11.76
C ILE A 103 10.66 -1.99 12.95
N LEU A 104 9.56 -1.22 12.87
CA LEU A 104 8.55 -1.17 13.93
C LEU A 104 7.80 -2.49 14.12
N GLY A 105 8.10 -3.49 13.28
CA GLY A 105 7.60 -4.82 13.48
C GLY A 105 6.27 -5.14 12.82
N TYR A 106 5.90 -4.37 11.80
CA TYR A 106 4.67 -4.66 11.09
C TYR A 106 4.56 -6.12 10.66
N ASN A 107 5.65 -6.67 10.12
CA ASN A 107 5.67 -8.05 9.64
C ASN A 107 5.53 -9.09 10.75
N LYS A 108 5.73 -8.70 12.01
CA LYS A 108 5.57 -9.58 13.15
C LYS A 108 4.12 -9.67 13.64
N ILE A 109 3.30 -8.73 13.24
CA ILE A 109 1.88 -8.68 13.60
C ILE A 109 1.08 -9.65 12.73
N TRP A 110 1.54 -9.90 11.54
CA TRP A 110 0.88 -10.70 10.52
C TRP A 110 1.60 -12.02 10.30
#